data_187cc51f05bb137b8bafb00acc2e4bb1
#
_entry.id   187cc51f05bb137b8bafb00acc2e4bb1
#
_cell.length_a   1.000
_cell.length_b   1.000
_cell.length_c   1.000
_cell.angle_alpha   90.00
_cell.angle_beta   90.00
_cell.angle_gamma   90.00
#
_symmetry.space_group_name_H-M   'P 1'
#
loop_
_entity.id
_entity.type
_entity.pdbx_description
1 polymer ?
#
loop_
_entity_poly.entity_id
_entity_poly.type
_entity_poly.pdbx_seq_one_letter_code
_entity_poly.pdbx_strand_id
1 'polypeptide(L)'
;MRKIGAPMVSRLARIGLPAAAVIGVAGLLTAGGGPGGALSSSQDALTARSPAPRTALALSGPAPARSATRAGGTRPLAGVRTYLRSRTGVAQVALFDRATGRTYLASDGRDTQYTASIVKADILASWLRRFQSRPAAIPASIPYSVRYLMQNMITMSDNSAATGLFFFGGGCTALTRFNTLIPTRRTEIGCQTPTYYGWGNTTTTAADQAAIVRVLAYPNGVLTPAARAYGLQLMESVIPAQRWGVTCGPWGTDCAGPDYARPVPGVTVALKNGWKFVPTCTAQDESCPWQVNSIGWVSGEGRDYVLAVLTTGNPAGPGTTGFDYGITTTQGVSKLVWANLAPGR
;
A
#
# COMPACT_ATOMS: atom_id res chain seq x y z
N MET A 1 -35.70 -14.62 -41.72
CA MET A 1 -34.44 -15.24 -41.31
C MET A 1 -33.59 -14.18 -40.58
N ARG A 2 -33.65 -14.11 -39.28
CA ARG A 2 -32.85 -13.19 -38.44
C ARG A 2 -31.60 -13.95 -37.98
N LYS A 3 -30.41 -13.42 -38.29
CA LYS A 3 -29.14 -13.95 -37.84
C LYS A 3 -29.00 -13.72 -36.33
N ILE A 4 -28.90 -14.80 -35.59
CA ILE A 4 -28.60 -14.81 -34.15
C ILE A 4 -27.10 -14.53 -34.00
N GLY A 5 -26.76 -13.44 -33.30
CA GLY A 5 -25.40 -13.07 -33.01
C GLY A 5 -24.77 -14.04 -32.00
N ALA A 6 -23.55 -14.39 -32.22
CA ALA A 6 -22.74 -15.26 -31.35
C ALA A 6 -22.51 -14.65 -29.96
N PRO A 7 -22.41 -15.46 -28.89
CA PRO A 7 -22.18 -14.97 -27.55
C PRO A 7 -20.73 -14.45 -27.40
N MET A 8 -20.63 -13.34 -26.70
CA MET A 8 -19.40 -12.62 -26.39
C MET A 8 -18.58 -13.43 -25.39
N VAL A 9 -17.67 -14.25 -25.88
CA VAL A 9 -16.77 -15.06 -25.07
C VAL A 9 -15.78 -14.14 -24.35
N SER A 10 -15.84 -14.19 -23.03
CA SER A 10 -14.86 -13.87 -21.98
C SER A 10 -13.70 -12.91 -22.32
N ARG A 11 -13.81 -11.68 -21.81
CA ARG A 11 -12.72 -10.69 -21.74
C ARG A 11 -11.63 -11.04 -20.71
N LEU A 12 -11.78 -12.11 -19.92
CA LEU A 12 -10.79 -12.55 -18.93
C LEU A 12 -9.49 -13.11 -19.53
N ALA A 13 -9.50 -13.47 -20.81
CA ALA A 13 -8.33 -14.04 -21.48
C ALA A 13 -7.26 -13.00 -21.91
N ARG A 14 -7.46 -11.69 -21.65
CA ARG A 14 -6.48 -10.65 -22.02
C ARG A 14 -5.69 -10.06 -20.85
N ILE A 15 -5.93 -10.47 -19.62
CA ILE A 15 -4.96 -10.27 -18.54
C ILE A 15 -4.00 -11.43 -18.66
N GLY A 16 -3.04 -11.31 -19.56
CA GLY A 16 -1.93 -12.24 -19.69
C GLY A 16 -1.12 -12.24 -18.40
N LEU A 17 -1.49 -13.08 -17.46
CA LEU A 17 -0.62 -13.49 -16.37
C LEU A 17 0.46 -14.34 -17.04
N PRO A 18 1.75 -13.94 -17.01
CA PRO A 18 2.80 -14.85 -17.44
C PRO A 18 2.72 -16.10 -16.57
N ALA A 19 2.67 -17.25 -17.20
CA ALA A 19 2.81 -18.55 -16.53
C ALA A 19 4.06 -18.47 -15.65
N ALA A 20 3.90 -18.76 -14.37
CA ALA A 20 4.99 -18.78 -13.41
C ALA A 20 6.07 -19.73 -13.90
N ALA A 21 7.21 -19.18 -14.33
CA ALA A 21 8.43 -19.94 -14.47
C ALA A 21 8.86 -20.32 -13.05
N VAL A 22 8.64 -21.56 -12.68
CA VAL A 22 9.18 -22.20 -11.48
C VAL A 22 10.68 -22.35 -11.72
N ILE A 23 11.48 -21.37 -11.33
CA ILE A 23 12.92 -21.55 -11.19
C ILE A 23 13.15 -22.11 -9.79
N GLY A 24 13.34 -23.44 -9.75
CA GLY A 24 13.80 -24.14 -8.59
C GLY A 24 15.22 -23.70 -8.24
N VAL A 25 15.38 -22.99 -7.14
CA VAL A 25 16.69 -22.81 -6.49
C VAL A 25 16.83 -23.98 -5.51
N ALA A 26 17.32 -25.09 -6.03
CA ALA A 26 17.82 -26.20 -5.24
C ALA A 26 19.35 -26.12 -5.24
N GLY A 27 19.93 -26.14 -4.04
CA GLY A 27 21.28 -26.63 -3.82
C GLY A 27 22.39 -25.60 -3.77
N LEU A 28 22.93 -25.33 -2.58
CA LEU A 28 24.28 -25.69 -2.17
C LEU A 28 24.48 -25.37 -0.68
N LEU A 29 24.24 -26.36 0.16
CA LEU A 29 24.81 -26.44 1.49
C LEU A 29 25.85 -27.56 1.43
N THR A 30 27.12 -27.23 1.26
CA THR A 30 28.22 -28.13 1.54
C THR A 30 28.71 -27.88 2.94
N ALA A 31 28.58 -28.90 3.75
CA ALA A 31 29.19 -28.98 5.07
C ALA A 31 30.73 -29.10 4.93
N GLY A 32 31.45 -28.24 5.67
CA GLY A 32 32.87 -28.40 5.90
C GLY A 32 33.12 -28.31 7.42
N GLY A 33 33.32 -29.46 8.03
CA GLY A 33 33.74 -29.55 9.42
C GLY A 33 35.26 -29.50 9.53
N GLY A 34 35.74 -29.04 10.71
CA GLY A 34 37.12 -29.14 11.16
C GLY A 34 37.41 -28.24 12.36
N PRO A 35 38.36 -28.57 13.25
CA PRO A 35 38.11 -28.64 14.68
C PRO A 35 38.74 -27.53 15.53
N GLY A 36 38.19 -27.36 16.70
CA GLY A 36 38.80 -27.09 17.98
C GLY A 36 39.81 -25.95 18.14
N GLY A 37 39.51 -25.03 19.04
CA GLY A 37 40.41 -24.06 19.57
C GLY A 37 39.77 -23.29 20.74
N ALA A 38 39.95 -23.77 21.96
CA ALA A 38 39.65 -23.04 23.19
C ALA A 38 40.74 -22.00 23.47
N LEU A 39 40.37 -20.75 23.77
CA LEU A 39 41.19 -19.78 24.47
C LEU A 39 40.32 -18.82 25.27
N SER A 40 40.29 -18.99 26.53
CA SER A 40 40.72 -18.16 27.68
C SER A 40 40.17 -16.74 27.76
N SER A 41 39.45 -16.56 28.84
CA SER A 41 39.02 -15.32 29.49
C SER A 41 40.15 -14.31 29.74
N SER A 42 39.90 -13.05 29.45
CA SER A 42 40.55 -11.94 30.17
C SER A 42 39.52 -10.80 30.33
N GLN A 43 39.13 -10.60 31.58
CA GLN A 43 38.44 -9.40 32.04
C GLN A 43 39.50 -8.30 32.19
N ASP A 44 39.29 -7.15 31.55
CA ASP A 44 39.91 -5.90 31.95
C ASP A 44 38.88 -4.80 32.04
N ALA A 45 38.74 -4.34 33.27
CA ALA A 45 37.91 -3.20 33.65
C ALA A 45 38.56 -1.89 33.17
N LEU A 46 37.85 -1.09 32.43
CA LEU A 46 38.21 0.29 32.14
C LEU A 46 37.11 1.24 32.62
N THR A 47 37.51 2.02 33.59
CA THR A 47 36.84 3.08 34.32
C THR A 47 36.17 4.11 33.43
N ALA A 48 34.91 4.42 33.77
CA ALA A 48 34.11 5.50 33.22
C ALA A 48 34.75 6.88 33.47
N ARG A 49 34.95 7.65 32.39
CA ARG A 49 35.09 9.12 32.44
C ARG A 49 33.88 9.73 31.82
N SER A 50 33.10 10.50 32.60
CA SER A 50 32.02 11.34 32.16
C SER A 50 32.53 12.45 31.24
N PRO A 51 31.95 12.70 30.08
CA PRO A 51 32.20 13.93 29.34
C PRO A 51 31.27 15.07 29.80
N ALA A 52 31.83 16.26 29.87
CA ALA A 52 31.20 17.53 30.24
C ALA A 52 30.04 17.92 29.29
N PRO A 53 29.11 18.79 29.70
CA PRO A 53 27.96 19.17 28.92
C PRO A 53 28.38 20.03 27.71
N ARG A 54 28.05 19.56 26.50
CA ARG A 54 28.17 20.33 25.28
C ARG A 54 26.98 21.26 25.17
N THR A 55 27.26 22.55 25.16
CA THR A 55 26.31 23.63 24.82
C THR A 55 25.62 23.35 23.49
N ALA A 56 24.30 23.23 23.51
CA ALA A 56 23.50 23.07 22.33
C ALA A 56 23.47 24.39 21.53
N LEU A 57 24.13 24.42 20.39
CA LEU A 57 23.91 25.47 19.37
C LEU A 57 22.52 25.25 18.78
N ALA A 58 21.61 26.17 19.09
CA ALA A 58 20.31 26.26 18.47
C ALA A 58 20.48 26.61 16.98
N LEU A 59 20.37 25.62 16.10
CA LEU A 59 20.19 25.86 14.68
C LEU A 59 18.75 26.32 14.46
N SER A 60 18.58 27.62 14.25
CA SER A 60 17.34 28.24 13.77
C SER A 60 17.08 27.72 12.35
N GLY A 61 16.31 26.64 12.25
CA GLY A 61 15.75 26.21 10.98
C GLY A 61 14.68 27.20 10.49
N PRO A 62 14.50 27.37 9.17
CA PRO A 62 13.46 28.26 8.66
C PRO A 62 12.10 27.83 9.22
N ALA A 63 11.34 28.82 9.72
CA ALA A 63 10.00 28.61 10.23
C ALA A 63 9.15 27.86 9.18
N PRO A 64 8.31 26.89 9.60
CA PRO A 64 7.43 26.22 8.65
C PRO A 64 6.54 27.27 8.00
N ALA A 65 6.52 27.27 6.67
CA ALA A 65 5.62 28.12 5.88
C ALA A 65 4.21 27.96 6.46
N ARG A 66 3.59 29.06 6.88
CA ARG A 66 2.22 29.08 7.36
C ARG A 66 1.34 28.49 6.27
N SER A 67 0.79 27.30 6.51
CA SER A 67 -0.25 26.72 5.68
C SER A 67 -1.35 27.74 5.51
N ALA A 68 -1.61 28.15 4.27
CA ALA A 68 -2.77 28.95 3.95
C ALA A 68 -4.00 28.20 4.48
N THR A 69 -4.64 28.76 5.51
CA THR A 69 -5.90 28.27 6.03
C THR A 69 -6.91 28.34 4.88
N ARG A 70 -7.41 27.16 4.44
CA ARG A 70 -8.57 27.12 3.55
C ARG A 70 -9.73 27.84 4.22
N ALA A 71 -10.00 29.06 3.78
CA ALA A 71 -11.17 29.82 4.22
C ALA A 71 -12.43 29.18 3.60
N GLY A 72 -13.43 28.83 4.42
CA GLY A 72 -14.76 28.41 3.96
C GLY A 72 -14.82 26.95 3.49
N GLY A 73 -14.79 25.98 4.42
CA GLY A 73 -14.52 24.60 4.10
C GLY A 73 -15.67 23.79 3.49
N THR A 74 -15.57 23.42 2.25
CA THR A 74 -16.14 22.16 1.77
C THR A 74 -15.55 21.01 2.61
N ARG A 75 -16.42 20.17 3.20
CA ARG A 75 -15.95 19.01 3.97
C ARG A 75 -15.19 18.08 3.02
N PRO A 76 -13.94 17.68 3.30
CA PRO A 76 -13.10 16.88 2.36
C PRO A 76 -13.76 15.60 1.85
N LEU A 77 -14.71 15.03 2.61
CA LEU A 77 -15.52 13.86 2.22
C LEU A 77 -16.97 14.24 1.88
N ALA A 78 -17.24 15.48 1.43
CA ALA A 78 -18.58 15.87 0.96
C ALA A 78 -19.03 14.95 -0.18
N GLY A 79 -20.29 14.50 -0.14
CA GLY A 79 -20.85 13.58 -1.14
C GLY A 79 -20.38 12.13 -1.06
N VAL A 80 -19.23 11.83 -0.44
CA VAL A 80 -18.68 10.46 -0.36
C VAL A 80 -19.66 9.52 0.34
N ARG A 81 -20.22 9.91 1.49
CA ARG A 81 -21.20 9.06 2.20
C ARG A 81 -22.46 8.81 1.39
N THR A 82 -22.94 9.82 0.65
CA THR A 82 -24.11 9.69 -0.23
C THR A 82 -23.81 8.75 -1.39
N TYR A 83 -22.64 8.90 -2.01
CA TYR A 83 -22.19 8.00 -3.06
C TYR A 83 -22.09 6.55 -2.56
N LEU A 84 -21.47 6.32 -1.40
CA LEU A 84 -21.32 4.97 -0.84
C LEU A 84 -22.68 4.32 -0.52
N ARG A 85 -23.68 5.10 -0.06
CA ARG A 85 -25.06 4.57 0.14
C ARG A 85 -25.74 4.12 -1.16
N SER A 86 -25.34 4.63 -2.31
CA SER A 86 -25.83 4.16 -3.62
C SER A 86 -25.06 2.92 -4.13
N ARG A 87 -24.06 2.46 -3.39
CA ARG A 87 -23.27 1.28 -3.76
C ARG A 87 -23.68 0.09 -2.89
N THR A 88 -23.66 -1.10 -3.48
CA THR A 88 -23.83 -2.37 -2.76
C THR A 88 -22.49 -2.80 -2.14
N GLY A 89 -22.58 -3.51 -1.02
CA GLY A 89 -21.40 -3.94 -0.26
C GLY A 89 -21.04 -2.95 0.84
N VAL A 90 -19.91 -3.20 1.49
CA VAL A 90 -19.40 -2.38 2.59
C VAL A 90 -18.13 -1.64 2.13
N ALA A 91 -18.09 -0.33 2.36
CA ALA A 91 -16.93 0.48 2.04
C ALA A 91 -16.45 1.27 3.25
N GLN A 92 -15.13 1.31 3.43
CA GLN A 92 -14.45 2.17 4.40
C GLN A 92 -13.57 3.16 3.67
N VAL A 93 -13.58 4.42 4.09
CA VAL A 93 -12.76 5.48 3.52
C VAL A 93 -12.06 6.24 4.63
N ALA A 94 -10.76 6.36 4.51
CA ALA A 94 -9.93 7.25 5.32
C ALA A 94 -9.13 8.19 4.42
N LEU A 95 -9.25 9.47 4.68
CA LEU A 95 -8.55 10.55 4.01
C LEU A 95 -7.72 11.32 5.04
N PHE A 96 -6.41 11.33 4.88
CA PHE A 96 -5.53 12.26 5.59
C PHE A 96 -5.22 13.45 4.67
N ASP A 97 -5.64 14.65 5.06
CA ASP A 97 -5.34 15.89 4.36
C ASP A 97 -4.12 16.56 5.01
N ARG A 98 -3.05 16.71 4.25
CA ARG A 98 -1.79 17.31 4.71
C ARG A 98 -1.95 18.77 5.11
N ALA A 99 -2.79 19.51 4.39
CA ALA A 99 -3.00 20.95 4.64
C ALA A 99 -3.63 21.21 6.01
N THR A 100 -4.54 20.32 6.46
CA THR A 100 -5.19 20.44 7.77
C THR A 100 -4.53 19.58 8.85
N GLY A 101 -3.68 18.63 8.48
CA GLY A 101 -3.09 17.63 9.38
C GLY A 101 -4.10 16.64 9.95
N ARG A 102 -5.32 16.58 9.42
CA ARG A 102 -6.44 15.78 9.96
C ARG A 102 -6.73 14.55 9.13
N THR A 103 -7.21 13.51 9.80
CA THR A 103 -7.80 12.33 9.16
C THR A 103 -9.32 12.40 9.22
N TYR A 104 -9.96 12.21 8.06
CA TYR A 104 -11.40 12.18 7.89
C TYR A 104 -11.84 10.76 7.54
N LEU A 105 -12.97 10.30 8.10
CA LEU A 105 -13.52 8.97 7.88
C LEU A 105 -14.95 9.06 7.32
N ALA A 106 -15.26 8.28 6.29
CA ALA A 106 -16.62 8.22 5.72
C ALA A 106 -17.45 7.04 6.24
N SER A 107 -16.83 6.05 6.86
CA SER A 107 -17.47 4.92 7.55
C SER A 107 -17.19 5.00 9.05
N ASP A 108 -17.89 4.17 9.83
CA ASP A 108 -17.63 4.05 11.26
C ASP A 108 -16.28 3.37 11.56
N GLY A 109 -15.67 2.73 10.55
CA GLY A 109 -14.32 2.14 10.62
C GLY A 109 -14.16 1.06 11.69
N ARG A 110 -15.28 0.49 12.18
CA ARG A 110 -15.25 -0.48 13.28
C ARG A 110 -14.93 -1.89 12.82
N ASP A 111 -15.41 -2.27 11.65
CA ASP A 111 -15.19 -3.61 11.13
C ASP A 111 -13.89 -3.67 10.34
N THR A 112 -13.14 -4.74 10.52
CA THR A 112 -11.93 -5.00 9.73
C THR A 112 -12.30 -5.67 8.41
N GLN A 113 -11.48 -5.39 7.38
CA GLN A 113 -11.58 -6.02 6.07
C GLN A 113 -10.24 -6.63 5.69
N TYR A 114 -10.24 -7.62 4.82
CA TYR A 114 -9.00 -8.19 4.31
C TYR A 114 -8.25 -7.18 3.45
N THR A 115 -6.93 -7.16 3.59
CA THR A 115 -6.07 -6.28 2.79
C THR A 115 -5.98 -6.72 1.33
N ALA A 116 -6.02 -8.01 1.05
CA ALA A 116 -5.49 -8.52 -0.21
C ALA A 116 -4.09 -7.94 -0.47
N SER A 117 -3.77 -7.50 -1.70
CA SER A 117 -2.44 -7.01 -2.05
C SER A 117 -2.07 -5.61 -1.53
N ILE A 118 -2.95 -4.87 -0.85
CA ILE A 118 -2.52 -3.59 -0.26
C ILE A 118 -1.53 -3.77 0.89
N VAL A 119 -1.52 -4.91 1.59
CA VAL A 119 -0.50 -5.26 2.61
C VAL A 119 0.94 -5.24 2.06
N LYS A 120 1.12 -5.30 0.75
CA LYS A 120 2.44 -5.21 0.11
C LYS A 120 3.10 -3.86 0.36
N ALA A 121 2.34 -2.79 0.59
CA ALA A 121 2.88 -1.50 1.03
C ALA A 121 3.46 -1.58 2.44
N ASP A 122 2.84 -2.36 3.32
CA ASP A 122 3.33 -2.63 4.68
C ASP A 122 4.61 -3.49 4.66
N ILE A 123 4.61 -4.57 3.86
CA ILE A 123 5.82 -5.39 3.63
C ILE A 123 6.96 -4.52 3.08
N LEU A 124 6.70 -3.64 2.11
CA LEU A 124 7.70 -2.71 1.56
C LEU A 124 8.28 -1.81 2.66
N ALA A 125 7.42 -1.15 3.45
CA ALA A 125 7.85 -0.25 4.51
C ALA A 125 8.71 -0.96 5.57
N SER A 126 8.36 -2.19 5.94
CA SER A 126 9.11 -3.02 6.87
C SER A 126 10.53 -3.35 6.35
N TRP A 127 10.66 -3.67 5.07
CA TRP A 127 11.95 -3.91 4.44
C TRP A 127 12.81 -2.63 4.31
N LEU A 128 12.20 -1.50 3.97
CA LEU A 128 12.86 -0.21 3.93
C LEU A 128 13.41 0.16 5.31
N ARG A 129 12.63 -0.06 6.37
CA ARG A 129 13.07 0.12 7.77
C ARG A 129 14.30 -0.71 8.08
N ARG A 130 14.35 -1.96 7.61
CA ARG A 130 15.47 -2.88 7.86
C ARG A 130 16.78 -2.41 7.20
N PHE A 131 16.70 -1.81 6.02
CA PHE A 131 17.89 -1.42 5.25
C PHE A 131 18.36 0.03 5.46
N GLN A 132 17.51 0.91 5.95
CA GLN A 132 17.82 2.34 6.08
C GLN A 132 18.93 2.67 7.09
N SER A 133 19.23 1.78 8.03
CA SER A 133 20.29 1.95 9.01
C SER A 133 21.66 1.42 8.56
N ARG A 134 21.77 0.87 7.35
CA ARG A 134 23.05 0.40 6.79
C ARG A 134 23.90 1.58 6.35
N PRO A 135 25.25 1.43 6.34
CA PRO A 135 26.16 2.51 5.96
C PRO A 135 25.91 3.09 4.58
N ALA A 136 25.60 2.23 3.60
CA ALA A 136 25.27 2.69 2.25
C ALA A 136 23.83 3.24 2.22
N ALA A 137 23.60 4.33 1.49
CA ALA A 137 22.28 4.91 1.31
C ALA A 137 21.34 3.98 0.52
N ILE A 138 20.03 4.08 0.77
CA ILE A 138 19.01 3.45 -0.07
C ILE A 138 18.99 4.16 -1.44
N PRO A 139 18.87 3.42 -2.59
CA PRO A 139 18.65 1.97 -2.66
C PRO A 139 19.91 1.11 -2.67
N ALA A 140 21.12 1.67 -2.69
CA ALA A 140 22.36 0.91 -2.82
C ALA A 140 22.61 -0.07 -1.66
N SER A 141 22.13 0.25 -0.45
CA SER A 141 22.21 -0.63 0.72
C SER A 141 21.35 -1.90 0.61
N ILE A 142 20.40 -1.94 -0.31
CA ILE A 142 19.50 -3.06 -0.52
C ILE A 142 20.12 -4.02 -1.54
N PRO A 143 20.30 -5.32 -1.27
CA PRO A 143 20.78 -6.30 -2.25
C PRO A 143 19.93 -6.29 -3.52
N TYR A 144 20.56 -6.51 -4.68
CA TYR A 144 19.88 -6.47 -5.98
C TYR A 144 18.67 -7.41 -6.04
N SER A 145 18.80 -8.64 -5.53
CA SER A 145 17.70 -9.61 -5.50
C SER A 145 16.49 -9.11 -4.70
N VAL A 146 16.74 -8.45 -3.56
CA VAL A 146 15.67 -7.87 -2.73
C VAL A 146 15.02 -6.68 -3.44
N ARG A 147 15.80 -5.82 -4.09
CA ARG A 147 15.27 -4.69 -4.89
C ARG A 147 14.39 -5.19 -6.04
N TYR A 148 14.82 -6.24 -6.73
CA TYR A 148 14.05 -6.86 -7.80
C TYR A 148 12.69 -7.38 -7.30
N LEU A 149 12.69 -8.09 -6.15
CA LEU A 149 11.44 -8.55 -5.53
C LEU A 149 10.56 -7.38 -5.07
N MET A 150 11.12 -6.35 -4.44
CA MET A 150 10.36 -5.14 -4.04
C MET A 150 9.71 -4.49 -5.25
N GLN A 151 10.44 -4.33 -6.35
CA GLN A 151 9.92 -3.74 -7.59
C GLN A 151 8.74 -4.56 -8.11
N ASN A 152 8.90 -5.86 -8.32
CA ASN A 152 7.83 -6.71 -8.86
C ASN A 152 6.61 -6.76 -7.92
N MET A 153 6.85 -6.88 -6.60
CA MET A 153 5.80 -6.88 -5.60
C MET A 153 4.93 -5.62 -5.67
N ILE A 154 5.53 -4.46 -5.86
CA ILE A 154 4.80 -3.18 -5.83
C ILE A 154 4.25 -2.83 -7.20
N THR A 155 5.10 -2.86 -8.26
CA THR A 155 4.71 -2.31 -9.57
C THR A 155 3.74 -3.21 -10.33
N MET A 156 3.87 -4.52 -10.21
CA MET A 156 3.02 -5.52 -10.88
C MET A 156 2.09 -6.25 -9.91
N SER A 157 2.24 -6.01 -8.61
CA SER A 157 1.54 -6.76 -7.56
C SER A 157 1.87 -8.26 -7.57
N ASP A 158 3.12 -8.64 -7.91
CA ASP A 158 3.56 -10.03 -7.97
C ASP A 158 3.44 -10.72 -6.60
N ASN A 159 2.76 -11.87 -6.58
CA ASN A 159 2.48 -12.60 -5.35
C ASN A 159 3.68 -13.45 -4.90
N SER A 160 4.46 -13.99 -5.84
CA SER A 160 5.65 -14.78 -5.52
C SER A 160 6.73 -13.89 -4.92
N ALA A 161 6.92 -12.68 -5.47
CA ALA A 161 7.82 -11.69 -4.90
C ALA A 161 7.38 -11.26 -3.49
N ALA A 162 6.07 -11.03 -3.28
CA ALA A 162 5.52 -10.71 -1.96
C ALA A 162 5.75 -11.84 -0.96
N THR A 163 5.50 -13.08 -1.35
CA THR A 163 5.71 -14.26 -0.51
C THR A 163 7.17 -14.42 -0.13
N GLY A 164 8.10 -14.29 -1.10
CA GLY A 164 9.52 -14.32 -0.83
C GLY A 164 9.94 -13.25 0.16
N LEU A 165 9.56 -11.99 -0.07
CA LEU A 165 9.86 -10.89 0.85
C LEU A 165 9.23 -11.10 2.23
N PHE A 166 7.99 -11.57 2.30
CA PHE A 166 7.33 -11.82 3.56
C PHE A 166 8.08 -12.86 4.41
N PHE A 167 8.38 -14.03 3.86
CA PHE A 167 9.08 -15.09 4.60
C PHE A 167 10.54 -14.74 4.90
N PHE A 168 11.30 -14.23 3.93
CA PHE A 168 12.69 -13.81 4.15
C PHE A 168 12.79 -12.60 5.10
N GLY A 169 11.72 -11.80 5.19
CA GLY A 169 11.60 -10.69 6.14
C GLY A 169 11.36 -11.11 7.58
N GLY A 170 11.08 -12.39 7.84
CA GLY A 170 10.75 -12.92 9.16
C GLY A 170 9.23 -13.13 9.36
N GLY A 171 8.48 -13.13 8.27
CA GLY A 171 7.05 -13.50 8.25
C GLY A 171 6.17 -12.62 9.14
N CYS A 172 5.18 -13.28 9.70
CA CYS A 172 4.20 -12.64 10.60
C CYS A 172 4.82 -11.89 11.77
N THR A 173 5.75 -12.52 12.46
CA THR A 173 6.37 -11.92 13.66
C THR A 173 7.06 -10.61 13.34
N ALA A 174 7.82 -10.56 12.24
CA ALA A 174 8.54 -9.36 11.85
C ALA A 174 7.58 -8.24 11.39
N LEU A 175 6.56 -8.58 10.61
CA LEU A 175 5.59 -7.58 10.13
C LEU A 175 4.69 -7.06 11.26
N THR A 176 4.23 -7.92 12.16
CA THR A 176 3.51 -7.50 13.38
C THR A 176 4.37 -6.56 14.23
N ARG A 177 5.65 -6.93 14.46
CA ARG A 177 6.57 -6.06 15.19
C ARG A 177 6.80 -4.72 14.49
N PHE A 178 6.91 -4.70 13.16
CA PHE A 178 7.01 -3.45 12.42
C PHE A 178 5.76 -2.58 12.63
N ASN A 179 4.57 -3.18 12.61
CA ASN A 179 3.32 -2.47 12.80
C ASN A 179 3.16 -1.84 14.19
N THR A 180 3.89 -2.31 15.22
CA THR A 180 3.91 -1.60 16.51
C THR A 180 4.59 -0.22 16.45
N LEU A 181 5.34 0.08 15.40
CA LEU A 181 5.99 1.37 15.18
C LEU A 181 5.05 2.39 14.48
N ILE A 182 3.91 1.93 14.00
CA ILE A 182 2.93 2.73 13.26
C ILE A 182 1.65 2.81 14.11
N PRO A 183 0.89 3.90 14.08
CA PRO A 183 -0.36 4.00 14.85
C PRO A 183 -1.50 3.17 14.22
N THR A 184 -1.22 1.91 13.86
CA THR A 184 -2.21 0.91 13.46
C THR A 184 -2.81 0.28 14.72
N ARG A 185 -4.14 0.19 14.79
CA ARG A 185 -4.85 -0.29 15.98
C ARG A 185 -5.63 -1.56 15.75
N ARG A 186 -5.96 -1.86 14.51
CA ARG A 186 -6.87 -2.93 14.09
C ARG A 186 -6.34 -3.71 12.89
N THR A 187 -5.04 -3.63 12.64
CA THR A 187 -4.38 -4.43 11.63
C THR A 187 -3.81 -5.69 12.27
N GLU A 188 -4.33 -6.84 11.83
CA GLU A 188 -3.89 -8.16 12.26
C GLU A 188 -3.32 -8.91 11.08
N ILE A 189 -2.03 -9.27 11.17
CA ILE A 189 -1.33 -9.94 10.07
C ILE A 189 -1.87 -11.36 9.90
N GLY A 190 -2.19 -11.74 8.67
CA GLY A 190 -2.79 -13.01 8.30
C GLY A 190 -1.86 -14.21 8.48
N CYS A 191 -1.60 -14.54 9.73
CA CYS A 191 -0.66 -15.59 10.16
C CYS A 191 -1.29 -16.96 10.35
N GLN A 192 -2.61 -17.01 10.43
CA GLN A 192 -3.34 -18.18 10.91
C GLN A 192 -3.52 -19.29 9.86
N THR A 193 -3.27 -18.98 8.61
CA THR A 193 -3.30 -19.98 7.54
C THR A 193 -1.90 -20.23 7.03
N PRO A 194 -1.35 -21.45 7.14
CA PRO A 194 -0.05 -21.79 6.57
C PRO A 194 -0.10 -21.86 5.05
N THR A 195 -0.98 -21.08 4.42
CA THR A 195 -1.08 -21.02 2.97
C THR A 195 -0.02 -20.09 2.42
N TYR A 196 0.45 -20.42 1.23
CA TYR A 196 1.50 -19.70 0.51
C TYR A 196 1.24 -18.16 0.40
N TYR A 197 -0.01 -17.74 0.45
CA TYR A 197 -0.43 -16.33 0.38
C TYR A 197 -1.14 -15.83 1.65
N GLY A 198 -0.87 -16.42 2.81
CA GLY A 198 -1.52 -16.06 4.08
C GLY A 198 -1.45 -14.56 4.41
N TRP A 199 -0.38 -13.88 4.03
CA TRP A 199 -0.23 -12.43 4.19
C TRP A 199 -1.39 -11.62 3.57
N GLY A 200 -2.00 -12.09 2.49
CA GLY A 200 -3.16 -11.45 1.85
C GLY A 200 -4.47 -11.56 2.65
N ASN A 201 -4.48 -12.37 3.71
CA ASN A 201 -5.57 -12.48 4.67
C ASN A 201 -5.36 -11.58 5.91
N THR A 202 -4.38 -10.69 5.89
CA THR A 202 -4.26 -9.62 6.87
C THR A 202 -5.57 -8.84 6.94
N THR A 203 -6.11 -8.65 8.14
CA THR A 203 -7.29 -7.82 8.38
C THR A 203 -6.87 -6.41 8.80
N THR A 204 -7.63 -5.41 8.43
CA THR A 204 -7.27 -4.00 8.63
C THR A 204 -8.49 -3.07 8.54
N THR A 205 -8.28 -1.79 8.82
CA THR A 205 -9.22 -0.71 8.56
C THR A 205 -8.65 0.30 7.57
N ALA A 206 -9.51 1.11 6.94
CA ALA A 206 -9.04 2.19 6.07
C ALA A 206 -8.16 3.20 6.84
N ALA A 207 -8.45 3.45 8.13
CA ALA A 207 -7.66 4.34 8.98
C ALA A 207 -6.23 3.81 9.17
N ASP A 208 -6.08 2.52 9.44
CA ASP A 208 -4.76 1.89 9.61
C ASP A 208 -3.98 1.88 8.29
N GLN A 209 -4.65 1.60 7.16
CA GLN A 209 -4.00 1.63 5.85
C GLN A 209 -3.57 3.06 5.47
N ALA A 210 -4.36 4.07 5.80
CA ALA A 210 -3.94 5.46 5.66
C ALA A 210 -2.72 5.77 6.54
N ALA A 211 -2.63 5.23 7.75
CA ALA A 211 -1.46 5.40 8.62
C ALA A 211 -0.20 4.75 8.02
N ILE A 212 -0.29 3.57 7.42
CA ILE A 212 0.82 2.90 6.73
C ILE A 212 1.31 3.74 5.54
N VAL A 213 0.40 4.23 4.68
CA VAL A 213 0.79 5.07 3.54
C VAL A 213 1.41 6.40 4.01
N ARG A 214 0.93 6.98 5.12
CA ARG A 214 1.50 8.20 5.70
C ARG A 214 2.96 8.02 6.14
N VAL A 215 3.34 6.84 6.63
CA VAL A 215 4.74 6.53 6.98
C VAL A 215 5.63 6.57 5.74
N LEU A 216 5.13 6.16 4.58
CA LEU A 216 5.84 6.27 3.31
C LEU A 216 5.84 7.72 2.77
N ALA A 217 4.71 8.44 2.89
CA ALA A 217 4.53 9.74 2.27
C ALA A 217 5.20 10.91 3.02
N TYR A 218 5.14 10.92 4.34
CA TYR A 218 5.49 12.11 5.13
C TYR A 218 6.64 11.89 6.11
N PRO A 219 7.35 12.95 6.54
CA PRO A 219 8.36 12.88 7.57
C PRO A 219 7.84 12.22 8.86
N ASN A 220 8.58 11.25 9.39
CA ASN A 220 8.25 10.49 10.58
C ASN A 220 9.50 9.87 11.23
N GLY A 221 9.36 9.27 12.40
CA GLY A 221 10.45 8.57 13.11
C GLY A 221 10.66 7.12 12.67
N VAL A 222 9.85 6.58 11.73
CA VAL A 222 9.91 5.18 11.31
C VAL A 222 10.84 5.02 10.11
N LEU A 223 10.70 5.85 9.07
CA LEU A 223 11.47 5.79 7.84
C LEU A 223 12.28 7.06 7.59
N THR A 224 13.54 6.89 7.18
CA THR A 224 14.40 8.01 6.74
C THR A 224 13.87 8.65 5.44
N PRO A 225 14.25 9.89 5.10
CA PRO A 225 13.86 10.53 3.84
C PRO A 225 14.19 9.69 2.60
N ALA A 226 15.39 9.08 2.54
CA ALA A 226 15.80 8.24 1.42
C ALA A 226 14.95 6.95 1.30
N ALA A 227 14.61 6.32 2.43
CA ALA A 227 13.76 5.15 2.46
C ALA A 227 12.35 5.47 1.93
N ARG A 228 11.77 6.59 2.37
CA ARG A 228 10.47 7.06 1.89
C ARG A 228 10.49 7.37 0.40
N ALA A 229 11.49 8.14 -0.06
CA ALA A 229 11.60 8.51 -1.47
C ALA A 229 11.64 7.27 -2.37
N TYR A 230 12.44 6.25 -2.00
CA TYR A 230 12.50 5.01 -2.77
C TYR A 230 11.20 4.21 -2.71
N GLY A 231 10.54 4.15 -1.54
CA GLY A 231 9.25 3.49 -1.40
C GLY A 231 8.17 4.14 -2.27
N LEU A 232 8.10 5.48 -2.26
CA LEU A 232 7.17 6.22 -3.12
C LEU A 232 7.49 6.03 -4.60
N GLN A 233 8.76 6.08 -5.01
CA GLN A 233 9.18 5.83 -6.39
C GLN A 233 8.67 4.47 -6.90
N LEU A 234 8.72 3.41 -6.09
CA LEU A 234 8.17 2.12 -6.48
C LEU A 234 6.64 2.17 -6.62
N MET A 235 5.94 2.84 -5.72
CA MET A 235 4.48 2.97 -5.75
C MET A 235 3.97 3.90 -6.87
N GLU A 236 4.78 4.83 -7.35
CA GLU A 236 4.53 5.68 -8.52
C GLU A 236 4.74 4.91 -9.83
N SER A 237 5.64 3.92 -9.81
CA SER A 237 6.05 3.15 -10.98
C SER A 237 5.14 1.96 -11.30
N VAL A 238 3.90 1.93 -10.80
CA VAL A 238 2.96 0.85 -11.10
C VAL A 238 2.65 0.78 -12.59
N ILE A 239 2.56 -0.46 -13.10
CA ILE A 239 2.22 -0.71 -14.51
C ILE A 239 0.82 -0.17 -14.84
N PRO A 240 0.52 0.15 -16.12
CA PRO A 240 -0.78 0.69 -16.51
C PRO A 240 -1.97 -0.09 -15.96
N ALA A 241 -1.93 -1.43 -15.99
CA ALA A 241 -2.98 -2.30 -15.48
C ALA A 241 -3.28 -2.15 -13.96
N GLN A 242 -2.41 -1.48 -13.21
CA GLN A 242 -2.59 -1.18 -11.79
C GLN A 242 -3.06 0.26 -11.53
N ARG A 243 -3.23 1.10 -12.56
CA ARG A 243 -3.54 2.53 -12.43
C ARG A 243 -5.04 2.79 -12.34
N TRP A 244 -5.66 2.28 -11.29
CA TRP A 244 -7.08 2.48 -10.98
C TRP A 244 -7.27 2.86 -9.50
N GLY A 245 -8.49 3.16 -9.08
CA GLY A 245 -8.80 3.53 -7.70
C GLY A 245 -8.34 4.94 -7.38
N VAL A 246 -7.31 5.10 -6.54
CA VAL A 246 -6.80 6.40 -6.06
C VAL A 246 -6.29 7.29 -7.20
N THR A 247 -5.93 6.74 -8.35
CA THR A 247 -5.48 7.53 -9.52
C THR A 247 -6.60 8.28 -10.20
N CYS A 248 -7.85 7.83 -10.05
CA CYS A 248 -9.00 8.44 -10.71
C CYS A 248 -9.40 9.74 -10.01
N GLY A 249 -9.53 10.79 -10.74
CA GLY A 249 -9.60 12.16 -10.27
C GLY A 249 -8.26 12.87 -10.46
N PRO A 250 -7.18 12.47 -9.74
CA PRO A 250 -5.84 13.05 -9.94
C PRO A 250 -5.31 12.96 -11.37
N TRP A 251 -5.48 11.82 -12.04
CA TRP A 251 -5.03 11.59 -13.42
C TRP A 251 -6.18 11.57 -14.43
N GLY A 252 -7.25 12.31 -14.16
CA GLY A 252 -8.42 12.44 -15.03
C GLY A 252 -9.69 11.82 -14.45
N THR A 253 -10.81 12.17 -15.03
CA THR A 253 -12.14 11.76 -14.57
C THR A 253 -12.69 10.56 -15.32
N ASP A 254 -12.19 10.28 -16.51
CA ASP A 254 -12.65 9.19 -17.38
C ASP A 254 -11.87 7.90 -17.12
N CYS A 255 -12.02 7.39 -15.91
CA CYS A 255 -11.37 6.16 -15.49
C CYS A 255 -12.31 4.94 -15.65
N ALA A 256 -13.27 5.01 -16.53
CA ALA A 256 -14.18 3.91 -16.82
C ALA A 256 -13.60 3.01 -17.92
N GLY A 257 -13.45 1.72 -17.63
CA GLY A 257 -13.09 0.72 -18.64
C GLY A 257 -11.60 0.36 -18.69
N PRO A 258 -11.11 -0.25 -19.77
CA PRO A 258 -9.74 -0.76 -19.89
C PRO A 258 -8.68 0.34 -20.02
N ASP A 259 -9.06 1.58 -20.25
CA ASP A 259 -8.15 2.73 -20.29
C ASP A 259 -7.91 3.25 -18.88
N TYR A 260 -6.95 2.64 -18.24
CA TYR A 260 -6.51 3.06 -16.91
C TYR A 260 -5.97 4.50 -16.93
N ALA A 261 -6.12 5.19 -15.81
CA ALA A 261 -5.68 6.58 -15.66
C ALA A 261 -4.22 6.77 -16.11
N ARG A 262 -3.96 7.83 -16.86
CA ARG A 262 -2.61 8.19 -17.32
C ARG A 262 -2.04 9.26 -16.41
N PRO A 263 -0.73 9.17 -16.04
CA PRO A 263 -0.07 10.22 -15.29
C PRO A 263 -0.27 11.60 -15.94
N VAL A 264 -0.60 12.58 -15.13
CA VAL A 264 -0.74 14.00 -15.53
C VAL A 264 0.50 14.75 -15.03
N PRO A 265 1.15 15.56 -15.87
CA PRO A 265 2.28 16.39 -15.45
C PRO A 265 1.95 17.24 -14.24
N GLY A 266 2.84 17.27 -13.25
CA GLY A 266 2.64 18.03 -12.00
C GLY A 266 1.72 17.36 -10.97
N VAL A 267 1.18 16.16 -11.26
CA VAL A 267 0.38 15.39 -10.31
C VAL A 267 1.01 14.03 -10.06
N THR A 268 1.48 13.79 -8.86
CA THR A 268 2.07 12.53 -8.42
C THR A 268 1.04 11.68 -7.71
N VAL A 269 0.98 10.39 -8.06
CA VAL A 269 0.19 9.38 -7.35
C VAL A 269 1.05 8.16 -7.08
N ALA A 270 1.29 7.89 -5.81
CA ALA A 270 1.94 6.66 -5.34
C ALA A 270 0.86 5.75 -4.76
N LEU A 271 0.64 4.57 -5.34
CA LEU A 271 -0.49 3.72 -4.96
C LEU A 271 -0.14 2.25 -4.82
N LYS A 272 -1.01 1.53 -4.10
CA LYS A 272 -1.09 0.07 -4.11
C LYS A 272 -2.53 -0.36 -4.13
N ASN A 273 -2.87 -1.25 -5.04
CA ASN A 273 -4.17 -1.87 -5.15
C ASN A 273 -4.15 -3.31 -4.61
N GLY A 274 -5.33 -3.79 -4.22
CA GLY A 274 -5.50 -5.16 -3.76
C GLY A 274 -6.91 -5.66 -4.02
N TRP A 275 -7.04 -6.91 -4.44
CA TRP A 275 -8.33 -7.54 -4.71
C TRP A 275 -8.28 -9.04 -4.48
N LYS A 276 -9.39 -9.61 -4.10
CA LYS A 276 -9.61 -11.06 -3.94
C LYS A 276 -11.09 -11.38 -3.90
N PHE A 277 -11.44 -12.64 -4.10
CA PHE A 277 -12.77 -13.14 -3.73
C PHE A 277 -12.93 -13.15 -2.21
N VAL A 278 -14.15 -13.06 -1.72
CA VAL A 278 -14.41 -13.35 -0.31
C VAL A 278 -14.07 -14.82 -0.02
N PRO A 279 -13.57 -15.16 1.17
CA PRO A 279 -13.01 -16.50 1.46
C PRO A 279 -13.97 -17.67 1.28
N THR A 280 -15.27 -17.43 1.30
CA THR A 280 -16.31 -18.45 1.12
C THR A 280 -16.58 -18.81 -0.33
N CYS A 281 -15.91 -18.14 -1.26
CA CYS A 281 -16.14 -18.26 -2.70
C CYS A 281 -14.99 -18.94 -3.43
N THR A 282 -15.30 -19.59 -4.53
CA THR A 282 -14.31 -20.13 -5.46
C THR A 282 -14.16 -19.22 -6.68
N ALA A 283 -13.01 -19.30 -7.36
CA ALA A 283 -12.73 -18.50 -8.55
C ALA A 283 -13.67 -18.83 -9.75
N GLN A 284 -14.36 -19.99 -9.68
CA GLN A 284 -15.30 -20.45 -10.73
C GLN A 284 -16.71 -19.91 -10.53
N ASP A 285 -17.02 -19.33 -9.36
CA ASP A 285 -18.33 -18.77 -9.09
C ASP A 285 -18.33 -17.27 -9.44
N GLU A 286 -18.83 -16.95 -10.63
CA GLU A 286 -18.91 -15.56 -11.12
C GLU A 286 -19.87 -14.67 -10.28
N SER A 287 -20.76 -15.28 -9.49
CA SER A 287 -21.66 -14.57 -8.58
C SER A 287 -20.96 -14.15 -7.28
N CYS A 288 -19.76 -14.62 -7.04
CA CYS A 288 -19.01 -14.36 -5.82
C CYS A 288 -18.72 -12.87 -5.62
N PRO A 289 -19.02 -12.34 -4.43
CA PRO A 289 -18.66 -10.97 -4.10
C PRO A 289 -17.13 -10.79 -4.04
N TRP A 290 -16.69 -9.66 -4.53
CA TRP A 290 -15.28 -9.29 -4.52
C TRP A 290 -14.95 -8.32 -3.40
N GLN A 291 -13.73 -8.41 -2.93
CA GLN A 291 -13.07 -7.38 -2.17
C GLN A 291 -12.11 -6.63 -3.09
N VAL A 292 -12.20 -5.29 -3.10
CA VAL A 292 -11.40 -4.42 -3.95
C VAL A 292 -10.97 -3.19 -3.15
N ASN A 293 -9.66 -3.03 -3.00
CA ASN A 293 -9.06 -1.99 -2.18
C ASN A 293 -8.08 -1.15 -2.98
N SER A 294 -8.02 0.15 -2.68
CA SER A 294 -7.05 1.06 -3.27
C SER A 294 -6.54 2.02 -2.19
N ILE A 295 -5.23 2.11 -2.03
CA ILE A 295 -4.57 3.01 -1.09
C ILE A 295 -3.48 3.79 -1.80
N GLY A 296 -3.26 5.05 -1.42
CA GLY A 296 -2.18 5.82 -2.02
C GLY A 296 -2.01 7.22 -1.45
N TRP A 297 -0.91 7.82 -1.87
CA TRP A 297 -0.58 9.22 -1.66
C TRP A 297 -0.72 9.98 -2.96
N VAL A 298 -1.28 11.18 -2.88
CA VAL A 298 -1.51 12.08 -4.02
C VAL A 298 -0.97 13.45 -3.69
N SER A 299 -0.17 14.02 -4.60
CA SER A 299 0.35 15.38 -4.48
C SER A 299 0.34 16.09 -5.82
N GLY A 300 -0.08 17.34 -5.85
CA GLY A 300 -0.12 18.20 -7.03
C GLY A 300 -1.34 19.11 -7.07
N GLU A 301 -1.27 20.13 -7.90
CA GLU A 301 -2.34 21.12 -8.07
C GLU A 301 -2.88 21.71 -6.74
N GLY A 302 -1.96 21.98 -5.80
CA GLY A 302 -2.32 22.51 -4.48
C GLY A 302 -2.98 21.52 -3.53
N ARG A 303 -2.92 20.24 -3.83
CA ARG A 303 -3.40 19.12 -3.00
C ARG A 303 -2.23 18.27 -2.52
N ASP A 304 -2.33 17.76 -1.30
CA ASP A 304 -1.38 16.80 -0.73
C ASP A 304 -2.13 15.95 0.31
N TYR A 305 -2.41 14.69 -0.01
CA TYR A 305 -3.23 13.84 0.84
C TYR A 305 -2.91 12.35 0.69
N VAL A 306 -3.31 11.58 1.69
CA VAL A 306 -3.37 10.11 1.63
C VAL A 306 -4.82 9.66 1.62
N LEU A 307 -5.15 8.75 0.72
CA LEU A 307 -6.48 8.16 0.61
C LEU A 307 -6.38 6.62 0.72
N ALA A 308 -7.23 6.05 1.55
CA ALA A 308 -7.46 4.61 1.62
C ALA A 308 -8.95 4.32 1.44
N VAL A 309 -9.26 3.48 0.46
CA VAL A 309 -10.62 3.01 0.17
C VAL A 309 -10.61 1.49 0.15
N LEU A 310 -11.31 0.89 1.10
CA LEU A 310 -11.47 -0.54 1.24
C LEU A 310 -12.92 -0.90 0.96
N THR A 311 -13.16 -1.91 0.10
CA THR A 311 -14.51 -2.35 -0.23
C THR A 311 -14.61 -3.87 -0.19
N THR A 312 -15.72 -4.39 0.30
CA THR A 312 -16.03 -5.83 0.30
C THR A 312 -17.51 -6.06 -0.02
N GLY A 313 -17.85 -7.27 -0.45
CA GLY A 313 -19.21 -7.57 -0.87
C GLY A 313 -19.59 -6.90 -2.20
N ASN A 314 -18.61 -6.58 -3.05
CA ASN A 314 -18.87 -6.00 -4.36
C ASN A 314 -19.53 -7.06 -5.25
N PRO A 315 -20.81 -6.86 -5.70
CA PRO A 315 -21.55 -7.86 -6.44
C PRO A 315 -21.14 -7.90 -7.90
N ALA A 316 -21.19 -9.07 -8.49
CA ALA A 316 -21.30 -9.18 -9.93
C ALA A 316 -22.73 -8.81 -10.40
N GLY A 317 -22.86 -8.39 -11.65
CA GLY A 317 -24.14 -8.05 -12.25
C GLY A 317 -24.09 -8.18 -13.77
N PRO A 318 -25.19 -7.93 -14.48
CA PRO A 318 -25.22 -8.03 -15.93
C PRO A 318 -24.12 -7.16 -16.57
N GLY A 319 -23.18 -7.80 -17.26
CA GLY A 319 -22.10 -7.13 -17.96
C GLY A 319 -20.99 -6.52 -17.09
N THR A 320 -21.00 -6.77 -15.76
CA THR A 320 -19.93 -6.29 -14.87
C THR A 320 -19.54 -7.37 -13.85
N THR A 321 -18.26 -7.51 -13.62
CA THR A 321 -17.75 -8.38 -12.55
C THR A 321 -17.80 -7.64 -11.21
N GLY A 322 -17.80 -8.37 -10.10
CA GLY A 322 -17.67 -7.75 -8.77
C GLY A 322 -16.33 -6.99 -8.60
N PHE A 323 -15.30 -7.39 -9.36
CA PHE A 323 -14.02 -6.68 -9.43
C PHE A 323 -14.21 -5.28 -10.06
N ASP A 324 -14.85 -5.20 -11.25
CA ASP A 324 -15.10 -3.93 -11.93
C ASP A 324 -16.02 -3.01 -11.12
N TYR A 325 -17.02 -3.62 -10.45
CA TYR A 325 -17.90 -2.89 -9.54
C TYR A 325 -17.11 -2.24 -8.41
N GLY A 326 -16.20 -2.98 -7.76
CA GLY A 326 -15.34 -2.48 -6.71
C GLY A 326 -14.36 -1.41 -7.19
N ILE A 327 -13.76 -1.59 -8.38
CA ILE A 327 -12.93 -0.55 -9.02
C ILE A 327 -13.74 0.73 -9.18
N THR A 328 -14.94 0.65 -9.77
CA THR A 328 -15.84 1.81 -9.96
C THR A 328 -16.16 2.50 -8.63
N THR A 329 -16.36 1.72 -7.55
CA THR A 329 -16.60 2.28 -6.22
C THR A 329 -15.39 3.05 -5.69
N THR A 330 -14.18 2.49 -5.77
CA THR A 330 -12.96 3.16 -5.30
C THR A 330 -12.64 4.41 -6.12
N GLN A 331 -12.84 4.36 -7.43
CA GLN A 331 -12.66 5.50 -8.35
C GLN A 331 -13.63 6.63 -8.07
N GLY A 332 -14.91 6.33 -7.82
CA GLY A 332 -15.93 7.34 -7.50
C GLY A 332 -15.58 8.09 -6.21
N VAL A 333 -15.08 7.40 -5.19
CA VAL A 333 -14.57 8.04 -3.96
C VAL A 333 -13.39 8.96 -4.28
N SER A 334 -12.43 8.48 -5.06
CA SER A 334 -11.23 9.27 -5.41
C SER A 334 -11.57 10.54 -6.18
N LYS A 335 -12.49 10.47 -7.16
CA LYS A 335 -13.00 11.64 -7.90
C LYS A 335 -13.60 12.70 -6.97
N LEU A 336 -14.45 12.27 -6.04
CA LEU A 336 -15.09 13.18 -5.08
C LEU A 336 -14.07 13.84 -4.16
N VAL A 337 -13.11 13.08 -3.64
CA VAL A 337 -12.04 13.60 -2.78
C VAL A 337 -11.18 14.61 -3.54
N TRP A 338 -10.77 14.29 -4.77
CA TRP A 338 -9.98 15.19 -5.61
C TRP A 338 -10.70 16.51 -5.87
N ALA A 339 -11.99 16.46 -6.19
CA ALA A 339 -12.81 17.63 -6.41
C ALA A 339 -12.99 18.47 -5.13
N ASN A 340 -13.23 17.81 -3.98
CA ASN A 340 -13.44 18.48 -2.70
C ASN A 340 -12.18 19.17 -2.16
N LEU A 341 -11.01 18.67 -2.51
CA LEU A 341 -9.73 19.23 -2.07
C LEU A 341 -9.18 20.28 -3.04
N ALA A 342 -9.95 20.70 -4.05
CA ALA A 342 -9.53 21.76 -4.97
C ALA A 342 -9.17 23.06 -4.22
N PRO A 343 -8.04 23.71 -4.58
CA PRO A 343 -7.69 25.01 -4.00
C PRO A 343 -8.79 26.06 -4.29
N GLY A 344 -9.11 26.91 -3.32
CA GLY A 344 -10.04 28.01 -3.50
C GLY A 344 -11.53 27.64 -3.45
N ARG A 345 -11.89 26.45 -3.02
CA ARG A 345 -13.29 26.06 -2.73
C ARG A 345 -13.59 26.12 -1.25
#